data_75312fe05686aaa73f52c9453588adcf
#
_entry.id   75312fe05686aaa73f52c9453588adcf
#
_cell.length_a   1.000
_cell.length_b   1.000
_cell.length_c   1.000
_cell.angle_alpha   90.00
_cell.angle_beta   90.00
_cell.angle_gamma   90.00
#
_symmetry.space_group_name_H-M   'P 1'
#
loop_
_entity.id
_entity.type
_entity.pdbx_description
1 polymer ?
#
loop_
_entity_poly.entity_id
_entity_poly.type
_entity_poly.pdbx_seq_one_letter_code
_entity_poly.pdbx_strand_id
1 'polypeptide(L)'
;MRRQLVGDIEEALAFYGHLFKFELRGKSDSMAFIDLGDQFIALQKGRNQSADASRHFGLVVDDKEAAQRALHVAGVAPIDGHFLDFRDPWGNRIEIVGYDNIQFTKAPNVLRGMGLTHLAKNESAKKELAKKGMALGRDGLL
;
A
#
# COMPACT_ATOMS: atom_id res chain seq x y z
N MET A 1 7.19 7.62 -7.24
CA MET A 1 6.28 6.83 -8.13
C MET A 1 6.71 5.37 -8.13
N ARG A 2 5.78 4.50 -7.90
CA ARG A 2 5.99 3.06 -8.00
C ARG A 2 5.41 2.56 -9.30
N ARG A 3 6.18 1.81 -10.06
CA ARG A 3 5.77 1.27 -11.34
C ARG A 3 5.64 -0.25 -11.27
N GLN A 4 4.47 -0.75 -11.61
CA GLN A 4 4.18 -2.17 -11.65
C GLN A 4 4.01 -2.63 -13.09
N LEU A 5 4.78 -3.63 -13.48
CA LEU A 5 4.67 -4.23 -14.80
C LEU A 5 3.63 -5.34 -14.77
N VAL A 6 2.60 -5.21 -15.58
CA VAL A 6 1.45 -6.11 -15.65
C VAL A 6 1.26 -6.66 -17.06
N GLY A 7 0.43 -7.68 -17.21
CA GLY A 7 0.11 -8.26 -18.51
C GLY A 7 -0.98 -7.52 -19.25
N ASP A 8 -1.98 -7.03 -18.53
CA ASP A 8 -3.14 -6.32 -19.10
C ASP A 8 -3.63 -5.24 -18.14
N ILE A 9 -3.94 -4.06 -18.66
CA ILE A 9 -4.33 -2.91 -17.84
C ILE A 9 -5.72 -3.11 -17.22
N GLU A 10 -6.70 -3.57 -17.98
CA GLU A 10 -8.07 -3.76 -17.47
C GLU A 10 -8.12 -4.86 -16.40
N GLU A 11 -7.41 -5.96 -16.62
CA GLU A 11 -7.28 -7.03 -15.61
C GLU A 11 -6.58 -6.53 -14.36
N ALA A 12 -5.54 -5.70 -14.50
CA ALA A 12 -4.82 -5.11 -13.37
C ALA A 12 -5.72 -4.19 -12.55
N LEU A 13 -6.47 -3.32 -13.21
CA LEU A 13 -7.42 -2.43 -12.53
C LEU A 13 -8.50 -3.24 -11.78
N ALA A 14 -9.00 -4.30 -12.38
CA ALA A 14 -9.97 -5.20 -11.73
C ALA A 14 -9.35 -5.88 -10.50
N PHE A 15 -8.15 -6.44 -10.63
CA PHE A 15 -7.46 -7.11 -9.52
C PHE A 15 -7.23 -6.16 -8.34
N TYR A 16 -6.61 -5.02 -8.58
CA TYR A 16 -6.33 -4.05 -7.51
C TYR A 16 -7.60 -3.42 -6.96
N GLY A 17 -8.64 -3.27 -7.77
CA GLY A 17 -9.95 -2.76 -7.34
C GLY A 17 -10.71 -3.69 -6.41
N HIS A 18 -10.43 -5.00 -6.45
CA HIS A 18 -10.99 -5.96 -5.48
C HIS A 18 -10.29 -5.87 -4.11
N LEU A 19 -9.06 -5.39 -4.08
CA LEU A 19 -8.26 -5.32 -2.86
C LEU A 19 -8.29 -3.94 -2.19
N PHE A 20 -8.25 -2.87 -3.01
CA PHE A 20 -8.11 -1.51 -2.52
C PHE A 20 -9.13 -0.58 -3.18
N LYS A 21 -9.56 0.39 -2.41
CA LYS A 21 -10.32 1.52 -2.95
C LYS A 21 -9.34 2.53 -3.52
N PHE A 22 -9.49 2.88 -4.79
CA PHE A 22 -8.63 3.86 -5.46
C PHE A 22 -9.42 4.74 -6.41
N GLU A 23 -8.81 5.85 -6.79
CA GLU A 23 -9.28 6.70 -7.87
C GLU A 23 -8.42 6.51 -9.12
N LEU A 24 -9.04 6.37 -10.28
CA LEU A 24 -8.33 6.28 -11.54
C LEU A 24 -7.98 7.70 -12.01
N ARG A 25 -6.70 8.05 -11.96
CA ARG A 25 -6.23 9.37 -12.42
C ARG A 25 -6.21 9.45 -13.94
N GLY A 26 -5.86 8.37 -14.62
CA GLY A 26 -5.83 8.30 -16.07
C GLY A 26 -5.38 6.92 -16.55
N LYS A 27 -5.71 6.61 -17.79
CA LYS A 27 -5.25 5.36 -18.43
C LYS A 27 -5.13 5.49 -19.93
N SER A 28 -4.31 4.60 -20.48
CA SER A 28 -4.20 4.27 -21.91
C SER A 28 -4.20 2.76 -22.06
N ASP A 29 -3.99 2.28 -23.29
CA ASP A 29 -3.89 0.83 -23.53
C ASP A 29 -2.68 0.18 -22.86
N SER A 30 -1.66 0.95 -22.53
CA SER A 30 -0.39 0.45 -21.98
C SER A 30 -0.10 0.88 -20.55
N MET A 31 -0.82 1.86 -20.02
CA MET A 31 -0.58 2.40 -18.68
C MET A 31 -1.87 2.78 -17.98
N ALA A 32 -1.84 2.74 -16.64
CA ALA A 32 -2.86 3.36 -15.79
C ALA A 32 -2.20 3.94 -14.55
N PHE A 33 -2.76 5.03 -14.03
CA PHE A 33 -2.33 5.66 -12.80
C PHE A 33 -3.47 5.60 -11.79
N ILE A 34 -3.25 4.95 -10.66
CA ILE A 34 -4.25 4.81 -9.59
C ILE A 34 -3.78 5.54 -8.34
N ASP A 35 -4.68 6.33 -7.77
CA ASP A 35 -4.44 7.07 -6.53
C ASP A 35 -5.07 6.33 -5.35
N LEU A 36 -4.23 6.00 -4.37
CA LEU A 36 -4.64 5.38 -3.11
C LEU A 36 -4.39 6.38 -1.98
N GLY A 37 -5.27 7.36 -1.87
CA GLY A 37 -5.07 8.47 -0.94
C GLY A 37 -3.88 9.33 -1.32
N ASP A 38 -2.87 9.39 -0.47
CA ASP A 38 -1.63 10.14 -0.68
C ASP A 38 -0.52 9.32 -1.35
N GLN A 39 -0.82 8.10 -1.73
CA GLN A 39 0.07 7.23 -2.51
C GLN A 39 -0.47 7.03 -3.91
N PHE A 40 0.40 6.78 -4.88
CA PHE A 40 -0.08 6.35 -6.18
C PHE A 40 0.81 5.27 -6.80
N ILE A 41 0.21 4.48 -7.67
CA ILE A 41 0.88 3.40 -8.39
C ILE A 41 0.67 3.63 -9.88
N ALA A 42 1.75 3.50 -10.64
CA ALA A 42 1.67 3.41 -12.10
C ALA A 42 1.67 1.94 -12.51
N LEU A 43 0.62 1.51 -13.17
CA LEU A 43 0.54 0.19 -13.80
C LEU A 43 1.01 0.33 -15.24
N GLN A 44 1.92 -0.52 -15.67
CA GLN A 44 2.45 -0.48 -17.03
C GLN A 44 2.42 -1.89 -17.63
N LYS A 45 1.83 -2.01 -18.82
CA LYS A 45 1.81 -3.25 -19.58
C LYS A 45 3.21 -3.66 -20.03
N GLY A 46 3.45 -4.96 -20.11
CA GLY A 46 4.71 -5.50 -20.67
C GLY A 46 5.54 -6.31 -19.69
N ARG A 47 4.92 -6.92 -18.69
CA ARG A 47 5.62 -7.85 -17.79
C ARG A 47 6.06 -9.09 -18.55
N ASN A 48 7.37 -9.36 -18.54
CA ASN A 48 7.95 -10.56 -19.16
C ASN A 48 8.95 -11.29 -18.25
N GLN A 49 9.23 -10.75 -17.06
CA GLN A 49 10.10 -11.41 -16.08
C GLN A 49 9.32 -12.40 -15.22
N SER A 50 10.04 -13.33 -14.59
CA SER A 50 9.47 -14.27 -13.63
C SER A 50 8.90 -13.56 -12.40
N ALA A 51 8.12 -14.30 -11.58
CA ALA A 51 7.57 -13.77 -10.33
C ALA A 51 8.67 -13.29 -9.39
N ASP A 52 8.40 -12.20 -8.69
CA ASP A 52 9.33 -11.67 -7.69
C ASP A 52 9.49 -12.65 -6.53
N ALA A 53 10.71 -12.96 -6.17
CA ALA A 53 11.03 -13.76 -4.98
C ALA A 53 11.28 -12.85 -3.78
N SER A 54 12.40 -12.15 -3.77
CA SER A 54 12.79 -11.22 -2.69
C SER A 54 12.40 -9.78 -3.00
N ARG A 55 12.42 -9.39 -4.27
CA ARG A 55 12.09 -8.02 -4.64
C ARG A 55 10.62 -7.73 -4.41
N HIS A 56 10.33 -6.68 -3.69
CA HIS A 56 8.98 -6.25 -3.35
C HIS A 56 8.95 -4.76 -3.03
N PHE A 57 7.77 -4.20 -2.90
CA PHE A 57 7.58 -2.89 -2.32
C PHE A 57 6.48 -2.93 -1.26
N GLY A 58 6.51 -1.99 -0.33
CA GLY A 58 5.50 -1.83 0.70
C GLY A 58 4.40 -0.86 0.27
N LEU A 59 3.17 -1.22 0.55
CA LEU A 59 2.01 -0.35 0.42
C LEU A 59 1.45 -0.08 1.80
N VAL A 60 1.38 1.19 2.16
CA VAL A 60 0.91 1.61 3.49
C VAL A 60 -0.60 1.70 3.49
N VAL A 61 -1.24 1.03 4.44
CA VAL A 61 -2.69 1.03 4.60
C VAL A 61 -3.08 1.54 6.00
N ASP A 62 -4.29 2.04 6.11
CA ASP A 62 -4.87 2.49 7.38
C ASP A 62 -5.33 1.31 8.26
N ASP A 63 -5.82 0.24 7.64
CA ASP A 63 -6.37 -0.93 8.32
C ASP A 63 -5.83 -2.22 7.69
N LYS A 64 -4.79 -2.77 8.32
CA LYS A 64 -4.12 -3.98 7.83
C LYS A 64 -5.04 -5.21 7.86
N GLU A 65 -5.89 -5.32 8.87
CA GLU A 65 -6.85 -6.42 8.97
C GLU A 65 -7.89 -6.37 7.85
N ALA A 66 -8.34 -5.17 7.49
CA ALA A 66 -9.26 -4.99 6.36
C ALA A 66 -8.60 -5.41 5.04
N ALA A 67 -7.33 -5.07 4.83
CA ALA A 67 -6.56 -5.50 3.67
C ALA A 67 -6.43 -7.03 3.62
N GLN A 68 -6.18 -7.67 4.76
CA GLN A 68 -6.09 -9.12 4.87
C GLN A 68 -7.42 -9.79 4.52
N ARG A 69 -8.54 -9.25 5.00
CA ARG A 69 -9.89 -9.74 4.65
C ARG A 69 -10.17 -9.59 3.15
N ALA A 70 -9.77 -8.47 2.56
CA ALA A 70 -9.95 -8.24 1.12
C ALA A 70 -9.17 -9.26 0.28
N LEU A 71 -7.93 -9.58 0.66
CA LEU A 71 -7.14 -10.65 0.03
C LEU A 71 -7.85 -12.00 0.11
N HIS A 72 -8.37 -12.35 1.29
CA HIS A 72 -9.09 -13.60 1.49
C HIS A 72 -10.34 -13.69 0.61
N VAL A 73 -11.16 -12.63 0.58
CA VAL A 73 -12.38 -12.57 -0.24
C VAL A 73 -12.05 -12.67 -1.74
N ALA A 74 -10.95 -12.08 -2.17
CA ALA A 74 -10.48 -12.14 -3.56
C ALA A 74 -9.83 -13.48 -3.93
N GLY A 75 -9.64 -14.39 -2.98
CA GLY A 75 -8.98 -15.67 -3.20
C GLY A 75 -7.47 -15.56 -3.41
N VAL A 76 -6.85 -14.50 -2.91
CA VAL A 76 -5.41 -14.28 -3.01
C VAL A 76 -4.74 -14.80 -1.76
N ALA A 77 -3.90 -15.84 -1.91
CA ALA A 77 -3.16 -16.41 -0.80
C ALA A 77 -1.98 -15.51 -0.41
N PRO A 78 -1.84 -15.15 0.88
CA PRO A 78 -0.62 -14.47 1.33
C PRO A 78 0.60 -15.37 1.19
N ILE A 79 1.76 -14.74 0.99
CA ILE A 79 3.05 -15.44 1.01
C ILE A 79 3.38 -15.78 2.47
N ASP A 80 3.84 -17.01 2.72
CA ASP A 80 4.21 -17.42 4.07
C ASP A 80 5.35 -16.56 4.63
N GLY A 81 5.21 -16.15 5.88
CA GLY A 81 6.20 -15.32 6.57
C GLY A 81 5.59 -14.46 7.67
N HIS A 82 6.41 -13.58 8.24
CA HIS A 82 6.00 -12.69 9.33
C HIS A 82 5.24 -11.46 8.85
N PHE A 83 5.28 -11.17 7.55
CA PHE A 83 4.69 -9.98 6.95
C PHE A 83 3.49 -10.36 6.08
N LEU A 84 2.61 -9.43 5.86
CA LEU A 84 1.46 -9.63 4.97
C LEU A 84 1.87 -9.30 3.54
N ASP A 85 2.45 -10.28 2.86
CA ASP A 85 2.88 -10.18 1.47
C ASP A 85 1.95 -10.98 0.57
N PHE A 86 1.75 -10.50 -0.65
CA PHE A 86 1.06 -11.24 -1.69
C PHE A 86 1.67 -10.96 -3.06
N ARG A 87 1.34 -11.80 -4.04
CA ARG A 87 1.68 -11.55 -5.44
C ARG A 87 0.43 -11.22 -6.24
N ASP A 88 0.57 -10.26 -7.15
CA ASP A 88 -0.47 -10.03 -8.13
C ASP A 88 -0.44 -11.15 -9.21
N PRO A 89 -1.40 -11.20 -10.16
CA PRO A 89 -1.43 -12.27 -11.18
C PRO A 89 -0.18 -12.35 -12.05
N TRP A 90 0.61 -11.30 -12.12
CA TRP A 90 1.83 -11.25 -12.94
C TRP A 90 3.10 -11.46 -12.12
N GLY A 91 2.97 -11.74 -10.85
CA GLY A 91 4.09 -12.06 -9.96
C GLY A 91 4.75 -10.86 -9.28
N ASN A 92 4.16 -9.67 -9.34
CA ASN A 92 4.64 -8.54 -8.54
C ASN A 92 4.36 -8.82 -7.07
N ARG A 93 5.40 -8.76 -6.22
CA ARG A 93 5.28 -8.98 -4.79
C ARG A 93 5.07 -7.67 -4.06
N ILE A 94 4.02 -7.62 -3.25
CA ILE A 94 3.60 -6.44 -2.51
C ILE A 94 3.50 -6.80 -1.04
N GLU A 95 4.12 -6.01 -0.17
CA GLU A 95 3.98 -6.11 1.28
C GLU A 95 2.96 -5.07 1.75
N ILE A 96 1.97 -5.49 2.51
CA ILE A 96 1.01 -4.60 3.16
C ILE A 96 1.56 -4.19 4.51
N VAL A 97 1.76 -2.89 4.72
CA VAL A 97 2.26 -2.34 5.98
C VAL A 97 1.21 -1.43 6.61
N GLY A 98 0.99 -1.60 7.91
CA GLY A 98 0.06 -0.75 8.66
C GLY A 98 0.72 0.58 9.02
N TYR A 99 0.00 1.66 8.83
CA TYR A 99 0.48 3.01 9.17
C TYR A 99 0.91 3.12 10.65
N ASP A 100 0.22 2.45 11.54
CA ASP A 100 0.47 2.50 12.99
C ASP A 100 1.84 1.94 13.38
N ASN A 101 2.38 1.00 12.61
CA ASN A 101 3.61 0.26 12.95
C ASN A 101 4.84 0.73 12.17
N ILE A 102 4.75 1.78 11.38
CA ILE A 102 5.87 2.32 10.61
C ILE A 102 6.23 3.73 11.06
N GLN A 103 7.41 4.19 10.67
CA GLN A 103 7.93 5.49 11.07
C GLN A 103 7.58 6.62 10.08
N PHE A 104 7.13 6.29 8.88
CA PHE A 104 6.58 7.26 7.95
C PHE A 104 5.34 7.91 8.57
N THR A 105 5.28 9.24 8.57
CA THR A 105 4.20 9.98 9.22
C THR A 105 3.52 10.91 8.23
N LYS A 106 2.20 10.89 8.20
CA LYS A 106 1.39 11.79 7.39
C LYS A 106 1.18 13.10 8.14
N ALA A 107 1.27 14.22 7.43
CA ALA A 107 0.97 15.53 8.00
C ALA A 107 -0.52 15.61 8.43
N PRO A 108 -0.85 16.43 9.44
CA PRO A 108 -2.23 16.55 9.92
C PRO A 108 -3.24 16.94 8.86
N ASN A 109 -2.87 17.81 7.91
CA ASN A 109 -3.75 18.19 6.79
C ASN A 109 -4.03 17.02 5.86
N VAL A 110 -3.07 16.12 5.66
CA VAL A 110 -3.24 14.92 4.84
C VAL A 110 -4.21 13.96 5.53
N LEU A 111 -4.04 13.72 6.82
CA LEU A 111 -4.95 12.87 7.59
C LEU A 111 -6.39 13.42 7.55
N ARG A 112 -6.56 14.74 7.68
CA ARG A 112 -7.89 15.37 7.58
C ARG A 112 -8.49 15.17 6.18
N GLY A 113 -7.70 15.44 5.15
CA GLY A 113 -8.15 15.29 3.76
C GLY A 113 -8.51 13.86 3.38
N MET A 114 -7.89 12.87 4.00
CA MET A 114 -8.17 11.45 3.79
C MET A 114 -9.28 10.90 4.71
N GLY A 115 -9.79 11.70 5.65
CA GLY A 115 -10.76 11.23 6.65
C GLY A 115 -10.16 10.25 7.66
N LEU A 116 -8.87 10.36 7.96
CA LEU A 116 -8.10 9.43 8.79
C LEU A 116 -7.57 10.08 10.07
N THR A 117 -8.26 11.07 10.60
CA THR A 117 -7.82 11.79 11.82
C THR A 117 -7.71 10.89 13.05
N HIS A 118 -8.36 9.73 13.02
CA HIS A 118 -8.30 8.72 14.09
C HIS A 118 -7.04 7.87 14.06
N LEU A 119 -6.27 7.90 12.97
CA LEU A 119 -5.04 7.09 12.88
C LEU A 119 -3.98 7.61 13.85
N ALA A 120 -3.31 6.67 14.49
CA ALA A 120 -2.22 6.93 15.42
C ALA A 120 -1.11 5.91 15.25
N LYS A 121 0.08 6.26 15.73
CA LYS A 121 1.22 5.34 15.80
C LYS A 121 1.09 4.47 17.04
N ASN A 122 1.54 3.21 16.95
CA ASN A 122 1.65 2.35 18.13
C ASN A 122 2.88 2.76 18.97
N GLU A 123 2.99 2.19 20.17
CA GLU A 123 4.07 2.56 21.10
C GLU A 123 5.47 2.24 20.56
N SER A 124 5.62 1.14 19.81
CA SER A 124 6.90 0.79 19.19
C SER A 124 7.34 1.83 18.17
N ALA A 125 6.45 2.25 17.28
CA ALA A 125 6.73 3.29 16.28
C ALA A 125 7.04 4.64 16.93
N LYS A 126 6.32 5.01 17.99
CA LYS A 126 6.58 6.24 18.76
C LYS A 126 7.97 6.25 19.37
N LYS A 127 8.40 5.14 19.96
CA LYS A 127 9.75 4.99 20.53
C LYS A 127 10.84 5.15 19.48
N GLU A 128 10.68 4.53 18.33
CA GLU A 128 11.65 4.63 17.24
C GLU A 128 11.72 6.05 16.66
N LEU A 129 10.59 6.72 16.51
CA LEU A 129 10.52 8.13 16.09
C LEU A 129 11.25 9.04 17.10
N ALA A 130 11.02 8.82 18.39
CA ALA A 130 11.67 9.59 19.45
C ALA A 130 13.19 9.42 19.43
N LYS A 131 13.69 8.19 19.24
CA LYS A 131 15.15 7.92 19.12
C LYS A 131 15.80 8.70 17.97
N LYS A 132 15.05 8.97 16.92
CA LYS A 132 15.50 9.68 15.73
C LYS A 132 15.29 11.19 15.81
N GLY A 133 14.83 11.72 16.94
CA GLY A 133 14.51 13.13 17.11
C GLY A 133 13.23 13.58 16.41
N MET A 134 12.37 12.62 16.06
CA MET A 134 11.09 12.86 15.38
C MET A 134 9.91 12.51 16.28
N ALA A 135 10.03 12.76 17.58
CA ALA A 135 8.94 12.52 18.52
C ALA A 135 7.68 13.29 18.11
N LEU A 136 6.53 12.63 18.23
CA LEU A 136 5.24 13.26 17.98
C LEU A 136 4.94 14.33 19.03
N GLY A 137 4.22 15.36 18.65
CA GLY A 137 3.75 16.41 19.57
C GLY A 137 2.81 15.86 20.64
N ARG A 138 2.42 16.72 21.59
CA ARG A 138 1.59 16.34 22.76
C ARG A 138 0.29 15.63 22.38
N ASP A 139 -0.27 15.97 21.23
CA ASP A 139 -1.53 15.40 20.70
C ASP A 139 -1.29 14.20 19.78
N GLY A 140 -0.06 13.69 19.67
CA GLY A 140 0.31 12.66 18.71
C GLY A 140 0.45 13.19 17.28
N LEU A 141 0.47 14.50 17.09
CA LEU A 141 0.66 15.19 15.81
C LEU A 141 2.09 15.71 15.70
N LEU A 142 2.57 15.87 14.50
CA LEU A 142 3.87 16.50 14.22
C LEU A 142 3.82 17.99 14.48
#